data_0a453c6fbafdf79e3766434c4ba7a83c
#
_entry.id   0a453c6fbafdf79e3766434c4ba7a83c
#
_cell.length_a   1.000
_cell.length_b   1.000
_cell.length_c   1.000
_cell.angle_alpha   90.00
_cell.angle_beta   90.00
_cell.angle_gamma   90.00
#
_symmetry.space_group_name_H-M   'P 1'
#
loop_
_entity.id
_entity.type
_entity.pdbx_description
1 polymer ?
#
loop_
_entity_poly.entity_id
_entity_poly.type
_entity_poly.pdbx_seq_one_letter_code
_entity_poly.pdbx_strand_id
1 'polypeptide(L)'
;MYEQYLGLTLRQTPKRAKLADGAVNRKEQGIYYTPTWVVDYIVRFSIEEALNRKGARFERLRVLDPACGSGTFLLRAFDHLMRARNPTGASVQARFDPETSERLVGLRTSVLTENLFGVDLDARAVEIAQLNLMIRAAESRHRLPTLERNLRVGNSVIADVSVDARALDWSKAFPEAMVSVHAVEGLLEG
;
A
#
# COMPACT_ATOMS: atom_id res chain seq x y z
N MET A 1 7.28 -6.39 10.91
CA MET A 1 8.70 -6.79 11.16
C MET A 1 9.67 -5.60 11.01
N TYR A 2 9.57 -4.80 9.93
CA TYR A 2 10.42 -3.61 9.72
C TYR A 2 10.28 -2.58 10.85
N GLU A 3 9.06 -2.25 11.25
CA GLU A 3 8.77 -1.29 12.32
C GLU A 3 9.36 -1.71 13.68
N GLN A 4 9.60 -3.00 13.88
CA GLN A 4 10.26 -3.51 15.09
C GLN A 4 11.74 -3.17 15.13
N TYR A 5 12.38 -2.97 13.96
CA TYR A 5 13.80 -2.65 13.84
C TYR A 5 14.10 -1.15 13.71
N LEU A 6 13.11 -0.31 13.41
CA LEU A 6 13.28 1.14 13.26
C LEU A 6 13.78 1.82 14.55
N GLY A 7 13.62 1.19 15.70
CA GLY A 7 14.17 1.67 16.97
C GLY A 7 15.57 1.16 17.31
N LEU A 8 16.20 0.38 16.43
CA LEU A 8 17.53 -0.19 16.69
C LEU A 8 18.57 0.59 15.91
N THR A 9 19.55 1.15 16.60
CA THR A 9 20.73 1.78 15.98
C THR A 9 21.93 0.85 16.07
N LEU A 10 22.65 0.70 14.96
CA LEU A 10 23.91 -0.05 14.94
C LEU A 10 25.00 0.83 15.57
N ARG A 11 25.45 0.49 16.76
CA ARG A 11 26.65 1.09 17.37
C ARG A 11 27.87 0.22 17.10
N GLN A 12 28.83 0.80 16.39
CA GLN A 12 30.12 0.17 16.16
C GLN A 12 31.01 0.46 17.35
N THR A 13 31.53 -0.60 17.94
CA THR A 13 32.61 -0.53 18.93
C THR A 13 33.92 -1.09 18.29
N PRO A 14 35.14 -0.77 18.81
CA PRO A 14 36.39 -1.19 18.16
C PRO A 14 36.55 -2.71 17.91
N LYS A 15 35.68 -3.52 18.52
CA LYS A 15 35.74 -4.99 18.40
C LYS A 15 34.44 -5.66 17.97
N ARG A 16 33.29 -4.98 17.98
CA ARG A 16 31.98 -5.57 17.64
C ARG A 16 30.96 -4.51 17.23
N ALA A 17 30.04 -4.85 16.30
CA ALA A 17 28.83 -4.12 16.10
C ALA A 17 27.75 -4.62 17.09
N LYS A 18 27.10 -3.73 17.82
CA LYS A 18 25.98 -4.03 18.72
C LYS A 18 24.73 -3.28 18.26
N LEU A 19 23.60 -3.97 18.25
CA LEU A 19 22.30 -3.32 18.14
C LEU A 19 22.00 -2.64 19.48
N ALA A 20 21.87 -1.33 19.48
CA ALA A 20 21.48 -0.54 20.65
C ALA A 20 20.03 -0.10 20.50
N ASP A 21 19.27 -0.17 21.60
CA ASP A 21 17.89 0.30 21.63
C ASP A 21 17.83 1.82 21.38
N GLY A 22 17.28 2.20 20.23
CA GLY A 22 16.99 3.57 19.87
C GLY A 22 15.63 4.01 20.40
N ALA A 23 15.28 3.67 21.64
CA ALA A 23 13.95 3.93 22.23
C ALA A 23 13.49 5.40 22.15
N VAL A 24 14.42 6.33 22.02
CA VAL A 24 14.13 7.77 21.87
C VAL A 24 13.56 8.08 20.48
N ASN A 25 14.08 7.45 19.42
CA ASN A 25 13.66 7.75 18.05
C ASN A 25 12.24 7.25 17.69
N ARG A 26 11.75 6.17 18.29
CA ARG A 26 10.40 5.64 17.98
C ARG A 26 9.29 6.59 18.37
N LYS A 27 9.38 7.22 19.54
CA LYS A 27 8.38 8.19 20.03
C LYS A 27 8.40 9.48 19.21
N GLU A 28 9.57 9.91 18.80
CA GLU A 28 9.75 11.14 18.02
C GLU A 28 9.27 10.98 16.57
N GLN A 29 9.34 9.76 16.00
CA GLN A 29 8.92 9.47 14.62
C GLN A 29 7.48 8.97 14.51
N GLY A 30 6.76 8.81 15.64
CA GLY A 30 5.36 8.37 15.64
C GLY A 30 5.13 6.95 15.11
N ILE A 31 6.17 6.09 15.17
CA ILE A 31 6.10 4.73 14.61
C ILE A 31 5.39 3.83 15.60
N TYR A 32 4.14 3.48 15.29
CA TYR A 32 3.32 2.55 16.05
C TYR A 32 2.94 1.35 15.19
N TYR A 33 3.14 0.16 15.75
CA TYR A 33 2.64 -1.07 15.13
C TYR A 33 1.14 -1.24 15.40
N THR A 34 0.36 -1.29 14.35
CA THR A 34 -1.07 -1.60 14.46
C THR A 34 -1.27 -3.12 14.50
N PRO A 35 -1.92 -3.69 15.52
CA PRO A 35 -2.16 -5.13 15.59
C PRO A 35 -2.88 -5.66 14.34
N THR A 36 -2.48 -6.82 13.86
CA THR A 36 -2.97 -7.41 12.60
C THR A 36 -4.49 -7.50 12.53
N TRP A 37 -5.15 -7.85 13.63
CA TRP A 37 -6.61 -7.96 13.68
C TRP A 37 -7.31 -6.60 13.49
N VAL A 38 -6.70 -5.50 13.99
CA VAL A 38 -7.20 -4.13 13.77
C VAL A 38 -7.08 -3.76 12.30
N VAL A 39 -5.91 -4.04 11.70
CA VAL A 39 -5.68 -3.79 10.26
C VAL A 39 -6.69 -4.57 9.42
N ASP A 40 -6.87 -5.86 9.71
CA ASP A 40 -7.85 -6.72 9.00
C ASP A 40 -9.28 -6.16 9.13
N TYR A 41 -9.65 -5.72 10.33
CA TYR A 41 -10.97 -5.15 10.58
C TYR A 41 -11.19 -3.88 9.76
N ILE A 42 -10.28 -2.90 9.87
CA ILE A 42 -10.39 -1.61 9.17
C ILE A 42 -10.43 -1.83 7.65
N VAL A 43 -9.50 -2.60 7.11
CA VAL A 43 -9.39 -2.83 5.66
C VAL A 43 -10.63 -3.53 5.12
N ARG A 44 -11.09 -4.59 5.80
CA ARG A 44 -12.27 -5.33 5.38
C ARG A 44 -13.51 -4.42 5.34
N PHE A 45 -13.80 -3.72 6.43
CA PHE A 45 -14.98 -2.85 6.49
C PHE A 45 -14.93 -1.72 5.48
N SER A 46 -13.76 -1.08 5.29
CA SER A 46 -13.60 0.01 4.32
C SER A 46 -13.82 -0.46 2.89
N ILE A 47 -13.29 -1.63 2.52
CA ILE A 47 -13.45 -2.18 1.17
C ILE A 47 -14.89 -2.69 0.95
N GLU A 48 -15.46 -3.43 1.91
CA GLU A 48 -16.84 -3.93 1.82
C GLU A 48 -17.83 -2.77 1.69
N GLU A 49 -17.69 -1.72 2.51
CA GLU A 49 -18.54 -0.53 2.45
C GLU A 49 -18.42 0.19 1.09
N ALA A 50 -17.19 0.34 0.59
CA ALA A 50 -16.97 0.98 -0.70
C ALA A 50 -17.57 0.17 -1.87
N LEU A 51 -17.48 -1.16 -1.83
CA LEU A 51 -18.03 -2.04 -2.87
C LEU A 51 -19.56 -2.18 -2.80
N ASN A 52 -20.17 -1.99 -1.62
CA ASN A 52 -21.62 -2.06 -1.43
C ASN A 52 -22.35 -0.78 -1.88
N ARG A 53 -21.63 0.31 -2.15
CA ARG A 53 -22.25 1.55 -2.66
C ARG A 53 -22.84 1.34 -4.03
N LYS A 54 -24.03 1.94 -4.26
CA LYS A 54 -24.71 1.87 -5.56
C LYS A 54 -23.81 2.40 -6.69
N GLY A 55 -23.61 1.60 -7.73
CA GLY A 55 -22.73 1.93 -8.86
C GLY A 55 -21.23 1.73 -8.60
N ALA A 56 -20.84 1.20 -7.44
CA ALA A 56 -19.46 0.84 -7.19
C ALA A 56 -18.97 -0.19 -8.21
N ARG A 57 -17.76 0.04 -8.71
CA ARG A 57 -17.07 -0.88 -9.62
C ARG A 57 -15.69 -1.15 -9.06
N PHE A 58 -15.33 -2.40 -9.01
CA PHE A 58 -14.03 -2.83 -8.52
C PHE A 58 -12.86 -2.15 -9.26
N GLU A 59 -12.97 -2.02 -10.57
CA GLU A 59 -11.95 -1.41 -11.44
C GLU A 59 -11.72 0.08 -11.12
N ARG A 60 -12.72 0.73 -10.52
CA ARG A 60 -12.65 2.14 -10.10
C ARG A 60 -12.29 2.33 -8.64
N LEU A 61 -12.27 1.24 -7.85
CA LEU A 61 -11.91 1.34 -6.43
C LEU A 61 -10.43 1.72 -6.29
N ARG A 62 -10.19 2.74 -5.49
CA ARG A 62 -8.84 3.18 -5.13
C ARG A 62 -8.70 3.12 -3.60
N VAL A 63 -7.68 2.43 -3.13
CA VAL A 63 -7.32 2.33 -1.72
C VAL A 63 -6.05 3.14 -1.53
N LEU A 64 -6.13 4.16 -0.70
CA LEU A 64 -5.01 5.03 -0.37
C LEU A 64 -4.69 4.94 1.11
N ASP A 65 -3.42 4.66 1.41
CA ASP A 65 -2.87 4.75 2.75
C ASP A 65 -1.92 5.95 2.85
N PRO A 66 -2.30 7.04 3.53
CA PRO A 66 -1.53 8.27 3.58
C PRO A 66 -0.31 8.21 4.52
N ALA A 67 -0.13 7.11 5.26
CA ALA A 67 0.99 6.86 6.17
C ALA A 67 1.35 5.38 6.14
N CYS A 68 1.69 4.87 4.94
CA CYS A 68 1.67 3.44 4.65
C CYS A 68 2.77 2.63 5.38
N GLY A 69 3.81 3.27 5.90
CA GLY A 69 4.93 2.57 6.52
C GLY A 69 5.52 1.51 5.59
N SER A 70 5.72 0.31 6.10
CA SER A 70 6.15 -0.86 5.32
C SER A 70 5.03 -1.56 4.54
N GLY A 71 3.85 -0.96 4.45
CA GLY A 71 2.73 -1.41 3.62
C GLY A 71 1.77 -2.40 4.27
N THR A 72 1.68 -2.46 5.60
CA THR A 72 0.85 -3.45 6.31
C THR A 72 -0.63 -3.37 5.91
N PHE A 73 -1.20 -2.17 5.86
CA PHE A 73 -2.59 -1.96 5.42
C PHE A 73 -2.77 -2.30 3.94
N LEU A 74 -1.83 -1.87 3.09
CA LEU A 74 -1.86 -2.13 1.64
C LEU A 74 -1.75 -3.63 1.32
N LEU A 75 -0.93 -4.39 2.06
CA LEU A 75 -0.84 -5.85 1.92
C LEU A 75 -2.18 -6.53 2.24
N ARG A 76 -2.87 -6.07 3.30
CA ARG A 76 -4.18 -6.60 3.65
C ARG A 76 -5.25 -6.18 2.64
N ALA A 77 -5.18 -4.95 2.14
CA ALA A 77 -6.05 -4.50 1.06
C ALA A 77 -5.86 -5.34 -0.20
N PHE A 78 -4.61 -5.62 -0.60
CA PHE A 78 -4.30 -6.54 -1.70
C PHE A 78 -4.99 -7.89 -1.52
N ASP A 79 -4.82 -8.52 -0.35
CA ASP A 79 -5.42 -9.82 -0.06
C ASP A 79 -6.96 -9.81 -0.15
N HIS A 80 -7.59 -8.75 0.38
CA HIS A 80 -9.05 -8.60 0.33
C HIS A 80 -9.55 -8.37 -1.10
N LEU A 81 -8.90 -7.52 -1.86
CA LEU A 81 -9.23 -7.24 -3.25
C LEU A 81 -9.06 -8.49 -4.13
N MET A 82 -7.98 -9.25 -3.93
CA MET A 82 -7.76 -10.52 -4.64
C MET A 82 -8.86 -11.55 -4.34
N ARG A 83 -9.28 -11.68 -3.08
CA ARG A 83 -10.40 -12.58 -2.70
C ARG A 83 -11.71 -12.14 -3.32
N ALA A 84 -12.01 -10.85 -3.33
CA ALA A 84 -13.24 -10.32 -3.92
C ALA A 84 -13.33 -10.59 -5.43
N ARG A 85 -12.21 -10.53 -6.16
CA ARG A 85 -12.14 -10.80 -7.60
C ARG A 85 -11.94 -12.27 -7.97
N ASN A 86 -11.47 -13.09 -7.05
CA ASN A 86 -11.24 -14.52 -7.26
C ASN A 86 -11.86 -15.36 -6.13
N PRO A 87 -13.20 -15.34 -5.96
CA PRO A 87 -13.88 -15.99 -4.85
C PRO A 87 -13.73 -17.52 -4.89
N THR A 88 -13.49 -18.10 -6.06
CA THR A 88 -13.33 -19.56 -6.24
C THR A 88 -11.94 -20.08 -5.86
N GLY A 89 -10.99 -19.19 -5.50
CA GLY A 89 -9.66 -19.60 -5.10
C GLY A 89 -8.86 -20.33 -6.18
N ALA A 90 -9.04 -19.94 -7.44
CA ALA A 90 -8.49 -20.62 -8.63
C ALA A 90 -6.95 -20.79 -8.67
N SER A 91 -6.24 -20.42 -7.60
CA SER A 91 -4.78 -20.56 -7.51
C SER A 91 -4.27 -22.00 -7.63
N VAL A 92 -5.07 -22.98 -7.24
CA VAL A 92 -4.69 -24.41 -7.38
C VAL A 92 -4.83 -24.86 -8.83
N GLN A 93 -5.89 -24.42 -9.50
CA GLN A 93 -6.13 -24.74 -10.93
C GLN A 93 -5.11 -24.05 -11.84
N ALA A 94 -4.67 -22.83 -11.48
CA ALA A 94 -3.66 -22.09 -12.25
C ALA A 94 -2.30 -22.80 -12.36
N ARG A 95 -2.00 -23.76 -11.49
CA ARG A 95 -0.76 -24.55 -11.56
C ARG A 95 -0.75 -25.49 -12.77
N PHE A 96 -1.93 -25.86 -13.27
CA PHE A 96 -2.11 -26.86 -14.31
C PHE A 96 -2.72 -26.28 -15.60
N ASP A 97 -3.19 -25.02 -15.55
CA ASP A 97 -3.83 -24.34 -16.66
C ASP A 97 -3.15 -22.99 -16.95
N PRO A 98 -2.43 -22.87 -18.08
CA PRO A 98 -1.72 -21.64 -18.45
C PRO A 98 -2.63 -20.41 -18.58
N GLU A 99 -3.85 -20.57 -19.12
CA GLU A 99 -4.79 -19.45 -19.31
C GLU A 99 -5.26 -18.89 -17.95
N THR A 100 -5.60 -19.78 -17.02
CA THR A 100 -5.94 -19.38 -15.64
C THR A 100 -4.75 -18.70 -14.94
N SER A 101 -3.53 -19.19 -15.19
CA SER A 101 -2.32 -18.60 -14.64
C SER A 101 -2.11 -17.16 -15.14
N GLU A 102 -2.17 -16.94 -16.46
CA GLU A 102 -2.03 -15.60 -17.05
C GLU A 102 -3.11 -14.63 -16.57
N ARG A 103 -4.36 -15.10 -16.47
CA ARG A 103 -5.46 -14.30 -15.94
C ARG A 103 -5.23 -13.87 -14.49
N LEU A 104 -4.71 -14.76 -13.65
CA LEU A 104 -4.40 -14.43 -12.24
C LEU A 104 -3.23 -13.46 -12.12
N VAL A 105 -2.23 -13.59 -12.98
CA VAL A 105 -1.11 -12.63 -13.04
C VAL A 105 -1.60 -11.25 -13.47
N GLY A 106 -2.42 -11.17 -14.50
CA GLY A 106 -3.05 -9.94 -14.94
C GLY A 106 -3.87 -9.29 -13.82
N LEU A 107 -4.65 -10.10 -13.09
CA LEU A 107 -5.44 -9.64 -11.96
C LEU A 107 -4.58 -9.08 -10.83
N ARG A 108 -3.51 -9.77 -10.43
CA ARG A 108 -2.57 -9.30 -9.40
C ARG A 108 -1.92 -7.98 -9.80
N THR A 109 -1.47 -7.90 -11.04
CA THR A 109 -0.86 -6.69 -11.59
C THR A 109 -1.84 -5.52 -11.56
N SER A 110 -3.07 -5.72 -12.03
CA SER A 110 -4.14 -4.70 -12.01
C SER A 110 -4.42 -4.22 -10.58
N VAL A 111 -4.58 -5.15 -9.61
CA VAL A 111 -4.79 -4.77 -8.21
C VAL A 111 -3.65 -3.92 -7.68
N LEU A 112 -2.40 -4.28 -7.96
CA LEU A 112 -1.23 -3.53 -7.52
C LEU A 112 -1.17 -2.13 -8.12
N THR A 113 -1.40 -2.00 -9.44
CA THR A 113 -1.12 -0.77 -10.17
C THR A 113 -2.31 0.17 -10.27
N GLU A 114 -3.54 -0.36 -10.17
CA GLU A 114 -4.75 0.42 -10.37
C GLU A 114 -5.53 0.68 -9.08
N ASN A 115 -5.41 -0.21 -8.07
CA ASN A 115 -6.23 -0.12 -6.88
C ASN A 115 -5.48 0.37 -5.63
N LEU A 116 -4.16 0.20 -5.54
CA LEU A 116 -3.39 0.46 -4.32
C LEU A 116 -2.47 1.67 -4.46
N PHE A 117 -2.57 2.59 -3.51
CA PHE A 117 -1.76 3.79 -3.43
C PHE A 117 -1.29 4.01 -1.99
N GLY A 118 -0.10 4.58 -1.82
CA GLY A 118 0.45 4.84 -0.49
C GLY A 118 1.44 5.98 -0.47
N VAL A 119 1.53 6.63 0.69
CA VAL A 119 2.52 7.68 0.96
C VAL A 119 3.15 7.42 2.31
N ASP A 120 4.43 7.70 2.45
CA ASP A 120 5.11 7.77 3.73
C ASP A 120 6.25 8.79 3.70
N LEU A 121 6.59 9.33 4.87
CA LEU A 121 7.72 10.24 5.04
C LEU A 121 9.08 9.53 4.93
N ASP A 122 9.13 8.25 5.28
CA ASP A 122 10.35 7.44 5.27
C ASP A 122 10.50 6.71 3.93
N ALA A 123 11.50 7.14 3.15
CA ALA A 123 11.80 6.51 1.86
C ALA A 123 12.11 5.01 1.98
N ARG A 124 12.75 4.57 3.08
CA ARG A 124 13.06 3.15 3.30
C ARG A 124 11.79 2.35 3.58
N ALA A 125 10.83 2.94 4.31
CA ALA A 125 9.54 2.32 4.55
C ALA A 125 8.79 2.11 3.21
N VAL A 126 8.78 3.13 2.34
CA VAL A 126 8.17 3.04 1.01
C VAL A 126 8.83 1.95 0.16
N GLU A 127 10.17 1.89 0.11
CA GLU A 127 10.89 0.83 -0.61
C GLU A 127 10.51 -0.58 -0.11
N ILE A 128 10.41 -0.74 1.22
CA ILE A 128 9.99 -2.01 1.83
C ILE A 128 8.54 -2.32 1.51
N ALA A 129 7.65 -1.33 1.51
CA ALA A 129 6.25 -1.52 1.13
C ALA A 129 6.13 -1.98 -0.33
N GLN A 130 6.88 -1.35 -1.25
CA GLN A 130 6.95 -1.77 -2.66
C GLN A 130 7.42 -3.23 -2.78
N LEU A 131 8.52 -3.56 -2.11
CA LEU A 131 9.08 -4.92 -2.11
C LEU A 131 8.09 -5.95 -1.55
N ASN A 132 7.46 -5.64 -0.42
CA ASN A 132 6.48 -6.52 0.21
C ASN A 132 5.27 -6.80 -0.69
N LEU A 133 4.73 -5.76 -1.34
CA LEU A 133 3.63 -5.89 -2.29
C LEU A 133 4.04 -6.69 -3.54
N MET A 134 5.23 -6.43 -4.08
CA MET A 134 5.76 -7.19 -5.21
C MET A 134 5.95 -8.68 -4.84
N ILE A 135 6.54 -8.98 -3.68
CA ILE A 135 6.69 -10.37 -3.20
C ILE A 135 5.33 -11.04 -3.02
N ARG A 136 4.34 -10.30 -2.47
CA ARG A 136 2.99 -10.82 -2.25
C ARG A 136 2.28 -11.17 -3.55
N ALA A 137 2.51 -10.41 -4.61
CA ALA A 137 1.93 -10.63 -5.93
C ALA A 137 2.78 -11.56 -6.82
N ALA A 138 4.01 -11.87 -6.41
CA ALA A 138 4.95 -12.64 -7.20
C ALA A 138 4.39 -14.03 -7.56
N GLU A 139 4.61 -14.39 -8.82
CA GLU A 139 4.39 -15.72 -9.34
C GLU A 139 5.56 -16.10 -10.25
N SER A 140 5.88 -17.39 -10.30
CA SER A 140 7.02 -17.89 -11.07
C SER A 140 6.92 -17.46 -12.54
N ARG A 141 8.03 -16.94 -13.08
CA ARG A 141 8.22 -16.60 -14.50
C ARG A 141 7.55 -15.32 -15.00
N HIS A 142 6.92 -14.50 -14.15
CA HIS A 142 6.32 -13.24 -14.59
C HIS A 142 7.10 -12.05 -14.04
N ARG A 143 7.24 -11.03 -14.90
CA ARG A 143 7.85 -9.76 -14.50
C ARG A 143 6.87 -8.97 -13.63
N LEU A 144 7.36 -8.51 -12.50
CA LEU A 144 6.58 -7.66 -11.59
C LEU A 144 6.53 -6.21 -12.11
N PRO A 145 5.41 -5.50 -11.92
CA PRO A 145 5.33 -4.08 -12.25
C PRO A 145 6.18 -3.24 -11.30
N THR A 146 6.58 -2.05 -11.73
CA THR A 146 7.13 -1.04 -10.83
C THR A 146 6.00 -0.35 -10.08
N LEU A 147 6.19 -0.06 -8.79
CA LEU A 147 5.17 0.60 -7.95
C LEU A 147 5.55 2.05 -7.58
N GLU A 148 6.51 2.63 -8.27
CA GLU A 148 6.98 4.00 -8.02
C GLU A 148 5.88 5.06 -8.21
N ARG A 149 4.90 4.79 -9.08
CA ARG A 149 3.75 5.68 -9.27
C ARG A 149 2.70 5.53 -8.19
N ASN A 150 2.63 4.36 -7.59
CA ASN A 150 1.62 3.99 -6.60
C ASN A 150 2.03 4.30 -5.18
N LEU A 151 3.33 4.15 -4.87
CA LEU A 151 3.87 4.42 -3.54
C LEU A 151 4.89 5.56 -3.62
N ARG A 152 4.59 6.63 -2.90
CA ARG A 152 5.36 7.88 -2.93
C ARG A 152 5.98 8.20 -1.58
N VAL A 153 7.14 8.83 -1.63
CA VAL A 153 7.75 9.46 -0.46
C VAL A 153 7.27 10.90 -0.40
N GLY A 154 6.72 11.31 0.74
CA GLY A 154 6.26 12.68 0.92
C GLY A 154 5.51 12.91 2.22
N ASN A 155 5.26 14.18 2.51
CA ASN A 155 4.44 14.61 3.64
C ASN A 155 2.98 14.70 3.19
N SER A 156 2.18 13.71 3.59
CA SER A 156 0.77 13.58 3.22
C SER A 156 -0.14 14.66 3.84
N VAL A 157 0.34 15.36 4.86
CA VAL A 157 -0.44 16.36 5.61
C VAL A 157 -0.16 17.79 5.11
N ILE A 158 1.02 18.01 4.51
CA ILE A 158 1.47 19.34 4.06
C ILE A 158 1.55 19.33 2.54
N ALA A 159 0.82 20.25 1.91
CA ALA A 159 0.86 20.46 0.45
C ALA A 159 1.77 21.62 0.03
N ASP A 160 2.14 22.52 0.96
CA ASP A 160 2.95 23.70 0.67
C ASP A 160 4.45 23.40 0.84
N VAL A 161 5.17 23.41 -0.28
CA VAL A 161 6.63 23.19 -0.33
C VAL A 161 7.44 24.26 0.40
N SER A 162 6.86 25.43 0.65
CA SER A 162 7.52 26.47 1.46
C SER A 162 7.56 26.11 2.95
N VAL A 163 6.66 25.25 3.40
CA VAL A 163 6.54 24.77 4.78
C VAL A 163 7.36 23.48 5.00
N ASP A 164 7.27 22.53 4.07
CA ASP A 164 8.05 21.28 4.10
C ASP A 164 8.52 20.94 2.67
N ALA A 165 9.82 20.79 2.48
CA ALA A 165 10.38 20.38 1.19
C ALA A 165 9.86 19.02 0.70
N ARG A 166 9.29 18.19 1.59
CA ARG A 166 8.66 16.92 1.28
C ARG A 166 7.14 17.01 1.13
N ALA A 167 6.58 18.23 1.09
CA ALA A 167 5.15 18.46 0.90
C ALA A 167 4.63 17.68 -0.31
N LEU A 168 3.44 17.08 -0.19
CA LEU A 168 2.84 16.27 -1.24
C LEU A 168 1.60 16.97 -1.80
N ASP A 169 1.64 17.29 -3.08
CA ASP A 169 0.46 17.69 -3.84
C ASP A 169 -0.25 16.42 -4.35
N TRP A 170 -1.39 16.09 -3.76
CA TRP A 170 -2.15 14.88 -4.06
C TRP A 170 -2.56 14.76 -5.53
N SER A 171 -2.97 15.87 -6.14
CA SER A 171 -3.42 15.91 -7.53
C SER A 171 -2.28 15.65 -8.52
N LYS A 172 -1.06 16.05 -8.18
CA LYS A 172 0.14 15.76 -8.96
C LYS A 172 0.72 14.39 -8.65
N ALA A 173 0.64 13.96 -7.39
CA ALA A 173 1.18 12.66 -6.98
C ALA A 173 0.36 11.49 -7.53
N PHE A 174 -0.98 11.62 -7.52
CA PHE A 174 -1.91 10.55 -7.92
C PHE A 174 -3.03 11.08 -8.81
N PRO A 175 -2.74 11.61 -10.00
CA PRO A 175 -3.74 12.19 -10.87
C PRO A 175 -4.85 11.19 -11.24
N GLU A 176 -4.49 9.91 -11.44
CA GLU A 176 -5.43 8.84 -11.81
C GLU A 176 -6.41 8.48 -10.66
N ALA A 177 -5.99 8.68 -9.40
CA ALA A 177 -6.83 8.42 -8.24
C ALA A 177 -7.76 9.59 -7.91
N MET A 178 -7.35 10.83 -8.23
CA MET A 178 -8.11 12.04 -7.88
C MET A 178 -9.22 12.38 -8.87
N VAL A 179 -9.16 11.95 -10.12
CA VAL A 179 -10.20 12.19 -11.14
C VAL A 179 -11.59 11.68 -10.70
N SER A 180 -11.64 10.67 -9.84
CA SER A 180 -12.90 10.12 -9.33
C SER A 180 -13.58 10.99 -8.27
N VAL A 181 -12.87 11.89 -7.59
CA VAL A 181 -13.41 12.74 -6.52
C VAL A 181 -14.22 13.89 -7.11
N HIS A 182 -13.71 14.54 -8.15
CA HIS A 182 -14.40 15.67 -8.81
C HIS A 182 -15.68 15.24 -9.56
N ALA A 183 -15.75 13.98 -10.02
CA ALA A 183 -16.96 13.46 -10.67
C ALA A 183 -18.12 13.23 -9.68
N VAL A 184 -17.83 13.12 -8.38
CA VAL A 184 -18.85 12.95 -7.32
C VAL A 184 -19.36 14.31 -6.83
N GLU A 185 -18.53 15.33 -6.78
CA GLU A 185 -18.93 16.69 -6.39
C GLU A 185 -19.92 17.30 -7.40
N GLY A 186 -19.71 17.09 -8.70
CA GLY A 186 -20.63 17.54 -9.73
C GLY A 186 -22.01 16.83 -9.76
N LEU A 187 -22.18 15.72 -9.03
CA LEU A 187 -23.45 15.00 -8.88
C LEU A 187 -24.27 15.45 -7.65
N LEU A 188 -23.67 16.25 -6.76
CA LEU A 188 -24.33 16.75 -5.55
C LEU A 188 -24.86 18.18 -5.74
N GLU A 189 -24.51 18.86 -6.84
CA GLU A 189 -24.95 20.23 -7.20
C GLU A 189 -26.06 20.25 -8.27
N GLY A 190 -26.63 19.10 -8.65
CA GLY A 190 -27.70 18.94 -9.64
C GLY A 190 -29.00 18.40 -8.94
#